data_43eb36214e8b36bd29ef4dd8fb07b58d
#
_entry.id   43eb36214e8b36bd29ef4dd8fb07b58d
#
_cell.length_a   1.000
_cell.length_b   1.000
_cell.length_c   1.000
_cell.angle_alpha   90.00
_cell.angle_beta   90.00
_cell.angle_gamma   90.00
#
_symmetry.space_group_name_H-M   'P 1'
#
loop_
_entity.id
_entity.type
_entity.pdbx_description
1 polymer ?
#
loop_
_entity_poly.entity_id
_entity_poly.type
_entity_poly.pdbx_seq_one_letter_code
_entity_poly.pdbx_strand_id
1 'polypeptide(L)'
;LKEVNQSLVQQKQYLLERAEESYRPESFYFNSPVMIELMRQVELIAATDASVLVTGETGTGKDFIARHIHRLSPRRSGLFVKVNCPGFSTGLFESELFGHAKGAFTGAAGSRVGRFEMANDGTIFLDEIGELSIDLQSKLLHVLQDKCFERVGDNRPIEVNVRVIAATNRDMSQAIRKHKFRSDLYYRLNTVEVKLPPLRERHEDVPGLVQWLNQLESRKANRPTPRYIPSAMEVLCRHHWPGNVRELKNLVKRMIIMHSGESISGKDVEVLVESGQSNTGIREYSLAAAEQQHIETVLARTNGRLGGKQGAAALLRIP
;
A
#
# COMPACT_ATOMS: atom_id res chain seq x y z
N LEU A 1 -28.08 -31.24 -2.09
CA LEU A 1 -26.98 -30.70 -2.92
C LEU A 1 -27.37 -29.45 -3.72
N LYS A 2 -28.53 -29.44 -4.43
CA LYS A 2 -29.03 -28.25 -5.17
C LYS A 2 -29.32 -27.05 -4.27
N GLU A 3 -30.01 -27.26 -3.14
CA GLU A 3 -30.33 -26.19 -2.17
C GLU A 3 -29.08 -25.62 -1.48
N VAL A 4 -28.12 -26.49 -1.12
CA VAL A 4 -26.84 -26.05 -0.54
C VAL A 4 -26.03 -25.20 -1.54
N ASN A 5 -26.01 -25.60 -2.81
CA ASN A 5 -25.35 -24.83 -3.87
C ASN A 5 -26.04 -23.48 -4.12
N GLN A 6 -27.39 -23.43 -4.11
CA GLN A 6 -28.11 -22.17 -4.21
C GLN A 6 -27.86 -21.23 -3.04
N SER A 7 -27.85 -21.76 -1.81
CA SER A 7 -27.52 -20.97 -0.61
C SER A 7 -26.08 -20.42 -0.65
N LEU A 8 -25.10 -21.22 -1.09
CA LEU A 8 -23.72 -20.79 -1.26
C LEU A 8 -23.55 -19.71 -2.33
N VAL A 9 -24.29 -19.84 -3.44
CA VAL A 9 -24.29 -18.81 -4.51
C VAL A 9 -24.91 -17.51 -3.99
N GLN A 10 -26.02 -17.56 -3.26
CA GLN A 10 -26.63 -16.38 -2.66
C GLN A 10 -25.74 -15.74 -1.58
N GLN A 11 -25.08 -16.53 -0.73
CA GLN A 11 -24.11 -16.02 0.23
C GLN A 11 -22.91 -15.38 -0.46
N LYS A 12 -22.38 -16.01 -1.52
CA LYS A 12 -21.31 -15.43 -2.34
C LYS A 12 -21.74 -14.10 -2.95
N GLN A 13 -22.93 -14.03 -3.53
CA GLN A 13 -23.50 -12.82 -4.11
C GLN A 13 -23.66 -11.70 -3.07
N TYR A 14 -24.23 -12.01 -1.91
CA TYR A 14 -24.39 -11.08 -0.79
C TYR A 14 -23.05 -10.57 -0.26
N LEU A 15 -22.03 -11.44 -0.14
CA LEU A 15 -20.69 -11.05 0.29
C LEU A 15 -19.98 -10.19 -0.76
N LEU A 16 -20.20 -10.44 -2.05
CA LEU A 16 -19.71 -9.62 -3.16
C LEU A 16 -20.35 -8.23 -3.14
N GLU A 17 -21.68 -8.16 -3.04
CA GLU A 17 -22.41 -6.89 -2.94
C GLU A 17 -21.98 -6.08 -1.71
N ARG A 18 -21.78 -6.72 -0.57
CA ARG A 18 -21.31 -6.07 0.66
C ARG A 18 -19.84 -5.65 0.60
N ALA A 19 -19.01 -6.41 -0.09
CA ALA A 19 -17.63 -6.02 -0.39
C ALA A 19 -17.59 -4.84 -1.37
N GLU A 20 -18.50 -4.79 -2.34
CA GLU A 20 -18.69 -3.65 -3.25
C GLU A 20 -19.30 -2.43 -2.56
N GLU A 21 -20.26 -2.60 -1.66
CA GLU A 21 -20.83 -1.50 -0.84
C GLU A 21 -19.82 -0.92 0.14
N SER A 22 -18.97 -1.75 0.74
CA SER A 22 -17.87 -1.28 1.60
C SER A 22 -16.77 -0.58 0.81
N TYR A 23 -16.66 -0.88 -0.46
CA TYR A 23 -15.87 -0.24 -1.48
C TYR A 23 -16.79 0.44 -2.50
N ARG A 24 -17.66 1.37 -2.03
CA ARG A 24 -18.20 2.33 -2.98
C ARG A 24 -17.02 2.99 -3.66
N PRO A 25 -16.96 3.00 -5.00
CA PRO A 25 -15.99 3.80 -5.73
C PRO A 25 -16.43 5.26 -5.58
N GLU A 26 -16.30 5.77 -4.38
CA GLU A 26 -16.21 7.21 -4.22
C GLU A 26 -14.99 7.56 -5.03
N SER A 27 -15.25 8.12 -6.17
CA SER A 27 -14.33 8.45 -7.24
C SER A 27 -13.00 8.89 -6.68
N PHE A 28 -11.95 8.10 -6.89
CA PHE A 28 -10.59 8.57 -6.66
C PHE A 28 -10.43 9.86 -7.44
N TYR A 29 -10.19 10.94 -6.73
CA TYR A 29 -10.06 12.23 -7.36
C TYR A 29 -8.67 12.35 -8.00
N PHE A 30 -8.63 12.73 -9.24
CA PHE A 30 -7.43 13.13 -9.96
C PHE A 30 -7.80 14.19 -11.01
N ASN A 31 -6.92 15.13 -11.25
CA ASN A 31 -7.09 16.20 -12.22
C ASN A 31 -5.78 16.50 -12.97
N SER A 32 -4.66 15.96 -12.48
CA SER A 32 -3.36 16.15 -13.12
C SER A 32 -3.30 15.45 -14.48
N PRO A 33 -2.67 16.06 -15.51
CA PRO A 33 -2.54 15.46 -16.83
C PRO A 33 -1.86 14.09 -16.80
N VAL A 34 -0.88 13.90 -15.92
CA VAL A 34 -0.16 12.62 -15.78
C VAL A 34 -1.09 11.50 -15.28
N MET A 35 -2.01 11.79 -14.37
CA MET A 35 -2.98 10.80 -13.90
C MET A 35 -4.08 10.54 -14.93
N ILE A 36 -4.53 11.55 -15.66
CA ILE A 36 -5.51 11.39 -16.75
C ILE A 36 -4.97 10.42 -17.80
N GLU A 37 -3.72 10.63 -18.25
CA GLU A 37 -3.10 9.75 -19.24
C GLU A 37 -2.87 8.33 -18.67
N LEU A 38 -2.44 8.21 -17.41
CA LEU A 38 -2.28 6.92 -16.75
C LEU A 38 -3.62 6.17 -16.67
N MET A 39 -4.70 6.86 -16.34
CA MET A 39 -6.03 6.23 -16.26
C MET A 39 -6.54 5.77 -17.62
N ARG A 40 -6.23 6.51 -18.71
CA ARG A 40 -6.52 6.07 -20.07
C ARG A 40 -5.78 4.77 -20.43
N GLN A 41 -4.51 4.65 -20.02
CA GLN A 41 -3.74 3.41 -20.20
C GLN A 41 -4.32 2.27 -19.36
N VAL A 42 -4.73 2.55 -18.13
CA VAL A 42 -5.38 1.57 -17.23
C VAL A 42 -6.67 1.01 -17.85
N GLU A 43 -7.48 1.83 -18.51
CA GLU A 43 -8.71 1.38 -19.21
C GLU A 43 -8.38 0.40 -20.34
N LEU A 44 -7.36 0.69 -21.15
CA LEU A 44 -6.92 -0.20 -22.22
C LEU A 44 -6.39 -1.56 -21.68
N ILE A 45 -5.59 -1.51 -20.63
CA ILE A 45 -5.02 -2.69 -19.96
C ILE A 45 -6.14 -3.52 -19.29
N ALA A 46 -7.12 -2.87 -18.72
CA ALA A 46 -8.21 -3.54 -18.02
C ALA A 46 -9.02 -4.47 -18.95
N ALA A 47 -9.18 -4.11 -20.22
CA ALA A 47 -9.89 -4.91 -21.22
C ALA A 47 -9.19 -6.23 -21.57
N THR A 48 -7.92 -6.41 -21.17
CA THR A 48 -7.11 -7.62 -21.42
C THR A 48 -7.00 -8.53 -20.20
N ASP A 49 -6.59 -9.77 -20.41
CA ASP A 49 -6.25 -10.72 -19.31
C ASP A 49 -4.76 -10.71 -18.95
N ALA A 50 -3.98 -9.76 -19.49
CA ALA A 50 -2.55 -9.65 -19.21
C ALA A 50 -2.26 -9.44 -17.71
N SER A 51 -1.16 -10.03 -17.25
CA SER A 51 -0.62 -9.73 -15.92
C SER A 51 -0.16 -8.28 -15.86
N VAL A 52 -0.43 -7.61 -14.75
CA VAL A 52 -0.10 -6.19 -14.56
C VAL A 52 0.79 -6.01 -13.34
N LEU A 53 1.91 -5.33 -13.53
CA LEU A 53 2.78 -4.90 -12.42
C LEU A 53 2.55 -3.41 -12.15
N VAL A 54 2.01 -3.10 -10.97
CA VAL A 54 1.77 -1.73 -10.53
C VAL A 54 2.95 -1.29 -9.66
N THR A 55 3.73 -0.33 -10.15
CA THR A 55 4.90 0.20 -9.43
C THR A 55 4.64 1.61 -8.91
N GLY A 56 5.33 2.01 -7.86
CA GLY A 56 5.24 3.34 -7.27
C GLY A 56 5.49 3.35 -5.78
N GLU A 57 5.75 4.52 -5.23
CA GLU A 57 6.06 4.71 -3.82
C GLU A 57 4.92 4.22 -2.91
N THR A 58 5.26 3.99 -1.64
CA THR A 58 4.26 3.66 -0.62
C THR A 58 3.22 4.79 -0.50
N GLY A 59 1.93 4.41 -0.45
CA GLY A 59 0.84 5.38 -0.28
C GLY A 59 0.37 6.11 -1.53
N THR A 60 0.89 5.80 -2.74
CA THR A 60 0.48 6.43 -4.01
C THR A 60 -0.91 6.03 -4.50
N GLY A 61 -1.45 4.89 -4.02
CA GLY A 61 -2.77 4.40 -4.40
C GLY A 61 -2.75 3.14 -5.29
N LYS A 62 -1.69 2.32 -5.23
CA LYS A 62 -1.55 1.07 -6.03
C LYS A 62 -2.74 0.12 -5.87
N ASP A 63 -3.26 -0.03 -4.64
CA ASP A 63 -4.45 -0.86 -4.36
C ASP A 63 -5.70 -0.35 -5.09
N PHE A 64 -5.86 0.97 -5.17
CA PHE A 64 -6.95 1.58 -5.92
C PHE A 64 -6.87 1.24 -7.42
N ILE A 65 -5.69 1.41 -8.02
CA ILE A 65 -5.48 1.09 -9.43
C ILE A 65 -5.75 -0.40 -9.71
N ALA A 66 -5.26 -1.30 -8.86
CA ALA A 66 -5.50 -2.73 -9.01
C ALA A 66 -7.01 -3.08 -9.00
N ARG A 67 -7.77 -2.49 -8.07
CA ARG A 67 -9.23 -2.66 -8.01
C ARG A 67 -9.92 -2.04 -9.22
N HIS A 68 -9.45 -0.89 -9.68
CA HIS A 68 -10.02 -0.22 -10.85
C HIS A 68 -9.82 -1.04 -12.11
N ILE A 69 -8.62 -1.63 -12.31
CA ILE A 69 -8.34 -2.58 -13.40
C ILE A 69 -9.31 -3.77 -13.34
N HIS A 70 -9.50 -4.38 -12.17
CA HIS A 70 -10.44 -5.50 -12.02
C HIS A 70 -11.86 -5.12 -12.40
N ARG A 71 -12.37 -3.97 -11.93
CA ARG A 71 -13.74 -3.50 -12.18
C ARG A 71 -14.04 -3.19 -13.64
N LEU A 72 -13.05 -2.72 -14.38
CA LEU A 72 -13.16 -2.47 -15.82
C LEU A 72 -12.89 -3.72 -16.67
N SER A 73 -12.47 -4.83 -16.05
CA SER A 73 -12.09 -6.04 -16.75
C SER A 73 -13.29 -6.93 -17.09
N PRO A 74 -13.13 -7.87 -18.05
CA PRO A 74 -14.11 -8.92 -18.31
C PRO A 74 -14.40 -9.78 -17.06
N ARG A 75 -13.47 -9.83 -16.09
CA ARG A 75 -13.57 -10.60 -14.84
C ARG A 75 -14.21 -9.84 -13.67
N ARG A 76 -14.86 -8.71 -13.94
CA ARG A 76 -15.48 -7.84 -12.90
C ARG A 76 -16.54 -8.54 -12.03
N SER A 77 -17.17 -9.59 -12.54
CA SER A 77 -18.14 -10.43 -11.81
C SER A 77 -17.49 -11.51 -10.95
N GLY A 78 -16.18 -11.76 -11.12
CA GLY A 78 -15.41 -12.67 -10.30
C GLY A 78 -14.89 -12.03 -9.03
N LEU A 79 -14.29 -12.81 -8.14
CA LEU A 79 -13.72 -12.29 -6.89
C LEU A 79 -12.43 -11.48 -7.16
N PHE A 80 -12.28 -10.37 -6.45
CA PHE A 80 -11.02 -9.67 -6.28
C PHE A 80 -10.38 -10.07 -4.95
N VAL A 81 -9.40 -10.97 -5.02
CA VAL A 81 -8.73 -11.50 -3.82
C VAL A 81 -7.42 -10.76 -3.58
N LYS A 82 -7.38 -9.92 -2.55
CA LYS A 82 -6.17 -9.22 -2.14
C LYS A 82 -5.33 -10.09 -1.20
N VAL A 83 -4.03 -10.14 -1.48
CA VAL A 83 -3.01 -10.80 -0.64
C VAL A 83 -1.90 -9.80 -0.37
N ASN A 84 -1.56 -9.60 0.90
CA ASN A 84 -0.42 -8.78 1.30
C ASN A 84 0.79 -9.70 1.54
N CYS A 85 1.84 -9.55 0.72
CA CYS A 85 2.99 -10.44 0.74
C CYS A 85 3.90 -10.30 1.98
N PRO A 86 4.12 -9.11 2.57
CA PRO A 86 4.82 -9.00 3.84
C PRO A 86 3.93 -9.42 5.02
N GLY A 87 4.52 -10.07 6.01
CA GLY A 87 3.87 -10.23 7.32
C GLY A 87 3.62 -11.66 7.79
N PHE A 88 4.00 -12.67 7.03
CA PHE A 88 3.88 -14.06 7.45
C PHE A 88 5.23 -14.79 7.44
N SER A 89 5.41 -15.76 8.36
CA SER A 89 6.46 -16.76 8.19
C SER A 89 6.22 -17.53 6.88
N THR A 90 7.28 -17.95 6.21
CA THR A 90 7.23 -18.57 4.87
C THR A 90 6.19 -19.68 4.76
N GLY A 91 6.12 -20.58 5.76
CA GLY A 91 5.16 -21.70 5.74
C GLY A 91 3.69 -21.28 5.95
N LEU A 92 3.41 -20.27 6.78
CA LEU A 92 2.06 -19.72 6.95
C LEU A 92 1.58 -19.03 5.69
N PHE A 93 2.46 -18.27 5.03
CA PHE A 93 2.11 -17.57 3.79
C PHE A 93 1.85 -18.54 2.64
N GLU A 94 2.64 -19.62 2.54
CA GLU A 94 2.41 -20.68 1.57
C GLU A 94 1.03 -21.33 1.76
N SER A 95 0.71 -21.69 2.99
CA SER A 95 -0.61 -22.21 3.34
C SER A 95 -1.76 -21.23 3.10
N GLU A 96 -1.54 -19.93 3.25
CA GLU A 96 -2.52 -18.89 2.90
C GLU A 96 -2.73 -18.81 1.39
N LEU A 97 -1.65 -18.81 0.58
CA LEU A 97 -1.73 -18.68 -0.87
C LEU A 97 -2.32 -19.92 -1.54
N PHE A 98 -1.80 -21.10 -1.18
CA PHE A 98 -2.08 -22.34 -1.88
C PHE A 98 -3.04 -23.26 -1.11
N GLY A 99 -3.34 -22.95 0.16
CA GLY A 99 -4.11 -23.82 1.02
C GLY A 99 -3.30 -24.99 1.58
N HIS A 100 -3.91 -25.78 2.45
CA HIS A 100 -3.29 -26.97 3.00
C HIS A 100 -4.28 -28.12 3.18
N ALA A 101 -3.79 -29.34 3.10
CA ALA A 101 -4.51 -30.54 3.47
C ALA A 101 -4.49 -30.75 4.99
N LYS A 102 -5.45 -31.52 5.50
CA LYS A 102 -5.47 -31.93 6.91
C LYS A 102 -4.18 -32.69 7.25
N GLY A 103 -3.49 -32.28 8.31
CA GLY A 103 -2.24 -32.92 8.76
C GLY A 103 -0.97 -32.45 8.02
N ALA A 104 -1.04 -31.44 7.17
CA ALA A 104 0.11 -30.92 6.41
C ALA A 104 1.26 -30.38 7.30
N PHE A 105 0.95 -29.90 8.49
CA PHE A 105 1.91 -29.45 9.51
C PHE A 105 1.31 -29.54 10.91
N THR A 106 2.14 -29.39 11.94
CA THR A 106 1.70 -29.38 13.34
C THR A 106 0.72 -28.23 13.58
N GLY A 107 -0.56 -28.55 13.84
CA GLY A 107 -1.65 -27.57 13.97
C GLY A 107 -2.63 -27.52 12.80
N ALA A 108 -2.40 -28.25 11.70
CA ALA A 108 -3.34 -28.37 10.58
C ALA A 108 -4.50 -29.34 10.91
N ALA A 109 -5.40 -28.92 11.80
CA ALA A 109 -6.53 -29.74 12.25
C ALA A 109 -7.58 -30.00 11.14
N GLY A 110 -7.64 -29.16 10.11
CA GLY A 110 -8.54 -29.26 8.95
C GLY A 110 -7.85 -28.93 7.64
N SER A 111 -8.51 -29.13 6.51
CA SER A 111 -8.08 -28.61 5.23
C SER A 111 -8.53 -27.16 5.06
N ARG A 112 -7.73 -26.33 4.38
CA ARG A 112 -8.05 -24.93 4.09
C ARG A 112 -7.87 -24.63 2.61
N VAL A 113 -8.84 -23.92 2.04
CA VAL A 113 -8.80 -23.40 0.66
C VAL A 113 -7.82 -22.22 0.58
N GLY A 114 -6.95 -22.22 -0.43
CA GLY A 114 -5.97 -21.16 -0.66
C GLY A 114 -6.54 -19.95 -1.40
N ARG A 115 -5.79 -18.83 -1.39
CA ARG A 115 -6.19 -17.58 -2.07
C ARG A 115 -6.26 -17.73 -3.58
N PHE A 116 -5.40 -18.53 -4.20
CA PHE A 116 -5.47 -18.81 -5.63
C PHE A 116 -6.74 -19.56 -6.02
N GLU A 117 -7.13 -20.55 -5.25
CA GLU A 117 -8.38 -21.29 -5.47
C GLU A 117 -9.61 -20.38 -5.27
N MET A 118 -9.58 -19.51 -4.25
CA MET A 118 -10.65 -18.51 -4.04
C MET A 118 -10.77 -17.50 -5.18
N ALA A 119 -9.65 -17.15 -5.83
CA ALA A 119 -9.59 -16.20 -6.92
C ALA A 119 -9.94 -16.82 -8.29
N ASN A 120 -10.29 -18.10 -8.35
CA ASN A 120 -10.60 -18.78 -9.61
C ASN A 120 -11.69 -18.05 -10.39
N ASP A 121 -11.48 -17.87 -11.71
CA ASP A 121 -12.29 -17.07 -12.64
C ASP A 121 -12.42 -15.58 -12.27
N GLY A 122 -11.59 -15.12 -11.34
CA GLY A 122 -11.50 -13.73 -10.86
C GLY A 122 -10.11 -13.13 -11.03
N THR A 123 -9.73 -12.31 -10.06
CA THR A 123 -8.43 -11.61 -10.03
C THR A 123 -7.77 -11.78 -8.66
N ILE A 124 -6.49 -12.15 -8.66
CA ILE A 124 -5.65 -12.07 -7.46
C ILE A 124 -4.79 -10.81 -7.52
N PHE A 125 -4.76 -10.08 -6.42
CA PHE A 125 -3.91 -8.90 -6.25
C PHE A 125 -2.83 -9.18 -5.20
N LEU A 126 -1.59 -9.25 -5.64
CA LEU A 126 -0.40 -9.52 -4.84
C LEU A 126 0.27 -8.19 -4.45
N ASP A 127 -0.04 -7.68 -3.27
CA ASP A 127 0.51 -6.41 -2.79
C ASP A 127 1.88 -6.62 -2.15
N GLU A 128 2.82 -5.71 -2.44
CA GLU A 128 4.22 -5.75 -2.01
C GLU A 128 4.95 -7.05 -2.42
N ILE A 129 4.77 -7.47 -3.70
CA ILE A 129 5.33 -8.71 -4.26
C ILE A 129 6.85 -8.82 -4.10
N GLY A 130 7.55 -7.70 -4.06
CA GLY A 130 9.02 -7.64 -3.86
C GLY A 130 9.51 -8.12 -2.50
N GLU A 131 8.58 -8.41 -1.55
CA GLU A 131 8.88 -8.93 -0.21
C GLU A 131 8.84 -10.46 -0.15
N LEU A 132 8.40 -11.15 -1.20
CA LEU A 132 8.34 -12.61 -1.22
C LEU A 132 9.73 -13.27 -1.09
N SER A 133 9.81 -14.34 -0.32
CA SER A 133 10.99 -15.20 -0.25
C SER A 133 11.22 -15.91 -1.59
N ILE A 134 12.47 -16.26 -1.90
CA ILE A 134 12.87 -16.91 -3.15
C ILE A 134 12.13 -18.24 -3.37
N ASP A 135 11.89 -19.01 -2.30
CA ASP A 135 11.16 -20.29 -2.38
C ASP A 135 9.72 -20.08 -2.85
N LEU A 136 9.04 -19.08 -2.28
CA LEU A 136 7.66 -18.72 -2.68
C LEU A 136 7.60 -18.13 -4.08
N GLN A 137 8.63 -17.39 -4.50
CA GLN A 137 8.72 -16.90 -5.88
C GLN A 137 8.77 -18.05 -6.90
N SER A 138 9.48 -19.15 -6.57
CA SER A 138 9.54 -20.34 -7.43
C SER A 138 8.17 -21.01 -7.57
N LYS A 139 7.44 -21.18 -6.47
CA LYS A 139 6.08 -21.74 -6.48
C LYS A 139 5.09 -20.85 -7.23
N LEU A 140 5.17 -19.54 -7.00
CA LEU A 140 4.33 -18.56 -7.71
C LEU A 140 4.58 -18.62 -9.22
N LEU A 141 5.85 -18.72 -9.65
CA LEU A 141 6.19 -18.85 -11.06
C LEU A 141 5.53 -20.07 -11.70
N HIS A 142 5.57 -21.22 -11.00
CA HIS A 142 4.92 -22.45 -11.48
C HIS A 142 3.41 -22.24 -11.71
N VAL A 143 2.72 -21.64 -10.74
CA VAL A 143 1.27 -21.35 -10.89
C VAL A 143 0.99 -20.39 -12.04
N LEU A 144 1.85 -19.40 -12.27
CA LEU A 144 1.68 -18.44 -13.37
C LEU A 144 1.94 -19.06 -14.75
N GLN A 145 2.77 -20.10 -14.83
CA GLN A 145 3.13 -20.81 -16.07
C GLN A 145 2.10 -21.89 -16.41
N ASP A 146 1.86 -22.77 -15.44
CA ASP A 146 1.12 -24.01 -15.66
C ASP A 146 -0.37 -23.90 -15.30
N LYS A 147 -0.77 -22.76 -14.69
CA LYS A 147 -2.15 -22.51 -14.23
C LYS A 147 -2.67 -23.59 -13.28
N CYS A 148 -1.78 -24.27 -12.59
CA CYS A 148 -2.10 -25.25 -11.56
C CYS A 148 -1.13 -25.16 -10.38
N PHE A 149 -1.54 -25.70 -9.25
CA PHE A 149 -0.72 -25.82 -8.03
C PHE A 149 -1.21 -26.98 -7.17
N GLU A 150 -0.42 -27.34 -6.18
CA GLU A 150 -0.77 -28.34 -5.16
C GLU A 150 -0.92 -27.65 -3.79
N ARG A 151 -1.85 -28.14 -2.97
CA ARG A 151 -1.96 -27.67 -1.58
C ARG A 151 -0.79 -28.21 -0.74
N VAL A 152 -0.41 -27.47 0.27
CA VAL A 152 0.61 -27.94 1.20
C VAL A 152 0.17 -29.28 1.82
N GLY A 153 1.02 -30.30 1.68
CA GLY A 153 0.73 -31.65 2.16
C GLY A 153 -0.23 -32.48 1.28
N ASP A 154 -0.51 -32.06 0.06
CA ASP A 154 -1.29 -32.84 -0.93
C ASP A 154 -0.58 -32.75 -2.30
N ASN A 155 -0.56 -33.84 -3.06
CA ASN A 155 0.05 -33.92 -4.38
C ASN A 155 -0.99 -33.84 -5.52
N ARG A 156 -2.23 -33.49 -5.21
CA ARG A 156 -3.28 -33.34 -6.22
C ARG A 156 -3.22 -31.96 -6.85
N PRO A 157 -3.02 -31.87 -8.20
CA PRO A 157 -3.01 -30.62 -8.90
C PRO A 157 -4.40 -29.99 -8.90
N ILE A 158 -4.44 -28.69 -8.66
CA ILE A 158 -5.64 -27.84 -8.71
C ILE A 158 -5.44 -26.84 -9.84
N GLU A 159 -6.25 -26.95 -10.88
CA GLU A 159 -6.26 -26.02 -11.99
C GLU A 159 -6.96 -24.70 -11.58
N VAL A 160 -6.41 -23.56 -12.01
CA VAL A 160 -6.96 -22.24 -11.76
C VAL A 160 -6.83 -21.31 -12.96
N ASN A 161 -7.87 -20.54 -13.16
CA ASN A 161 -7.92 -19.52 -14.20
C ASN A 161 -8.00 -18.14 -13.54
N VAL A 162 -6.86 -17.56 -13.16
CA VAL A 162 -6.79 -16.33 -12.36
C VAL A 162 -6.05 -15.25 -13.13
N ARG A 163 -6.61 -14.04 -13.21
CA ARG A 163 -5.87 -12.85 -13.63
C ARG A 163 -5.00 -12.35 -12.48
N VAL A 164 -3.73 -12.06 -12.76
CA VAL A 164 -2.79 -11.60 -11.71
C VAL A 164 -2.49 -10.13 -11.89
N ILE A 165 -2.64 -9.38 -10.80
CA ILE A 165 -2.16 -8.01 -10.66
C ILE A 165 -1.19 -8.02 -9.48
N ALA A 166 0.03 -7.54 -9.69
CA ALA A 166 1.04 -7.44 -8.64
C ALA A 166 1.38 -5.97 -8.36
N ALA A 167 1.74 -5.63 -7.13
CA ALA A 167 2.19 -4.29 -6.78
C ALA A 167 3.49 -4.33 -5.98
N THR A 168 4.35 -3.33 -6.17
CA THR A 168 5.58 -3.15 -5.40
C THR A 168 5.97 -1.68 -5.30
N ASN A 169 6.64 -1.34 -4.20
CA ASN A 169 7.34 -0.06 -4.02
C ASN A 169 8.86 -0.20 -4.20
N ARG A 170 9.37 -1.42 -4.40
CA ARG A 170 10.80 -1.70 -4.56
C ARG A 170 11.26 -1.46 -5.99
N ASP A 171 12.53 -1.06 -6.13
CA ASP A 171 13.26 -1.14 -7.40
C ASP A 171 13.54 -2.61 -7.73
N MET A 172 12.74 -3.14 -8.67
CA MET A 172 12.83 -4.54 -9.09
C MET A 172 14.15 -4.84 -9.80
N SER A 173 14.71 -3.89 -10.54
CA SER A 173 16.01 -4.05 -11.20
C SER A 173 17.12 -4.22 -10.15
N GLN A 174 17.08 -3.47 -9.07
CA GLN A 174 18.02 -3.64 -7.96
C GLN A 174 17.78 -4.95 -7.20
N ALA A 175 16.52 -5.35 -6.99
CA ALA A 175 16.18 -6.61 -6.31
C ALA A 175 16.69 -7.83 -7.10
N ILE A 176 16.57 -7.81 -8.43
CA ILE A 176 17.09 -8.86 -9.32
C ILE A 176 18.61 -8.91 -9.26
N ARG A 177 19.31 -7.76 -9.38
CA ARG A 177 20.78 -7.71 -9.28
C ARG A 177 21.30 -8.22 -7.94
N LYS A 178 20.56 -8.03 -6.86
CA LYS A 178 20.91 -8.51 -5.50
C LYS A 178 20.44 -9.94 -5.23
N HIS A 179 19.96 -10.66 -6.23
CA HIS A 179 19.39 -12.02 -6.11
C HIS A 179 18.27 -12.14 -5.05
N LYS A 180 17.57 -11.05 -4.76
CA LYS A 180 16.41 -11.03 -3.86
C LYS A 180 15.10 -11.26 -4.59
N PHE A 181 15.11 -11.15 -5.92
CA PHE A 181 13.97 -11.43 -6.79
C PHE A 181 14.42 -12.14 -8.06
N ARG A 182 13.65 -13.14 -8.50
CA ARG A 182 13.94 -13.93 -9.70
C ARG A 182 13.55 -13.15 -10.95
N SER A 183 14.44 -13.13 -11.93
CA SER A 183 14.19 -12.45 -13.21
C SER A 183 13.07 -13.11 -14.02
N ASP A 184 12.96 -14.44 -14.00
CA ASP A 184 11.92 -15.18 -14.71
C ASP A 184 10.51 -14.83 -14.18
N LEU A 185 10.34 -14.77 -12.87
CA LEU A 185 9.08 -14.34 -12.24
C LEU A 185 8.77 -12.87 -12.57
N TYR A 186 9.78 -12.00 -12.55
CA TYR A 186 9.60 -10.58 -12.90
C TYR A 186 9.01 -10.44 -14.31
N TYR A 187 9.61 -11.07 -15.31
CA TYR A 187 9.11 -11.00 -16.69
C TYR A 187 7.72 -11.61 -16.85
N ARG A 188 7.36 -12.60 -16.06
CA ARG A 188 6.01 -13.18 -16.09
C ARG A 188 4.94 -12.30 -15.47
N LEU A 189 5.29 -11.54 -14.41
CA LEU A 189 4.41 -10.57 -13.76
C LEU A 189 4.33 -9.24 -14.53
N ASN A 190 5.45 -8.81 -15.09
CA ASN A 190 5.58 -7.52 -15.79
C ASN A 190 5.30 -7.66 -17.29
N THR A 191 4.11 -8.21 -17.63
CA THR A 191 3.63 -8.19 -19.02
C THR A 191 3.25 -6.76 -19.42
N VAL A 192 2.62 -6.02 -18.51
CA VAL A 192 2.35 -4.59 -18.63
C VAL A 192 2.66 -3.91 -17.32
N GLU A 193 3.44 -2.82 -17.37
CA GLU A 193 3.75 -2.00 -16.19
C GLU A 193 2.84 -0.78 -16.13
N VAL A 194 2.34 -0.50 -14.90
CA VAL A 194 1.62 0.73 -14.56
C VAL A 194 2.38 1.44 -13.44
N LYS A 195 3.06 2.53 -13.78
CA LYS A 195 3.86 3.29 -12.83
C LYS A 195 3.08 4.48 -12.27
N LEU A 196 2.75 4.44 -10.97
CA LEU A 196 2.06 5.54 -10.31
C LEU A 196 3.04 6.64 -9.91
N PRO A 197 2.82 7.89 -10.34
CA PRO A 197 3.63 9.01 -9.91
C PRO A 197 3.40 9.31 -8.42
N PRO A 198 4.44 9.73 -7.68
CA PRO A 198 4.28 10.21 -6.32
C PRO A 198 3.48 11.52 -6.31
N LEU A 199 2.87 11.86 -5.15
CA LEU A 199 1.96 12.99 -5.04
C LEU A 199 2.65 14.34 -5.33
N ARG A 200 3.94 14.46 -5.06
CA ARG A 200 4.77 15.63 -5.41
C ARG A 200 4.92 15.88 -6.92
N GLU A 201 4.68 14.89 -7.77
CA GLU A 201 4.69 15.01 -9.24
C GLU A 201 3.30 15.26 -9.83
N ARG A 202 2.27 15.37 -8.96
CA ARG A 202 0.87 15.63 -9.34
C ARG A 202 0.18 16.54 -8.32
N HIS A 203 0.81 17.67 -7.99
CA HIS A 203 0.30 18.56 -6.95
C HIS A 203 -1.06 19.19 -7.31
N GLU A 204 -1.41 19.24 -8.60
CA GLU A 204 -2.74 19.67 -9.05
C GLU A 204 -3.86 18.78 -8.50
N ASP A 205 -3.53 17.56 -8.11
CA ASP A 205 -4.51 16.66 -7.49
C ASP A 205 -4.78 16.99 -6.01
N VAL A 206 -3.84 17.66 -5.32
CA VAL A 206 -3.91 17.89 -3.86
C VAL A 206 -5.18 18.59 -3.43
N PRO A 207 -5.60 19.72 -4.03
CA PRO A 207 -6.81 20.41 -3.57
C PRO A 207 -8.07 19.56 -3.66
N GLY A 208 -8.24 18.86 -4.75
CA GLY A 208 -9.40 17.99 -4.94
C GLY A 208 -9.35 16.73 -4.09
N LEU A 209 -8.16 16.14 -3.89
CA LEU A 209 -7.97 15.03 -2.95
C LEU A 209 -8.30 15.42 -1.52
N VAL A 210 -7.90 16.62 -1.08
CA VAL A 210 -8.25 17.15 0.25
C VAL A 210 -9.74 17.28 0.40
N GLN A 211 -10.43 17.89 -0.56
CA GLN A 211 -11.89 18.06 -0.52
C GLN A 211 -12.61 16.72 -0.48
N TRP A 212 -12.21 15.80 -1.35
CA TRP A 212 -12.78 14.46 -1.42
C TRP A 212 -12.53 13.65 -0.12
N LEU A 213 -11.29 13.62 0.39
CA LEU A 213 -10.96 12.95 1.63
C LEU A 213 -11.68 13.56 2.83
N ASN A 214 -11.79 14.88 2.87
CA ASN A 214 -12.48 15.61 3.92
C ASN A 214 -13.96 15.21 4.00
N GLN A 215 -14.66 15.16 2.88
CA GLN A 215 -16.05 14.71 2.84
C GLN A 215 -16.18 13.22 3.24
N LEU A 216 -15.31 12.37 2.67
CA LEU A 216 -15.33 10.94 2.92
C LEU A 216 -15.09 10.60 4.40
N GLU A 217 -14.03 11.16 4.97
CA GLU A 217 -13.62 10.82 6.35
C GLU A 217 -14.53 11.51 7.39
N SER A 218 -15.09 12.70 7.09
CA SER A 218 -16.10 13.33 7.94
C SER A 218 -17.38 12.50 8.03
N ARG A 219 -17.88 11.98 6.90
CA ARG A 219 -19.03 11.07 6.88
C ARG A 219 -18.76 9.80 7.69
N LYS A 220 -17.57 9.17 7.52
CA LYS A 220 -17.18 7.97 8.28
C LYS A 220 -17.08 8.21 9.78
N ALA A 221 -16.60 9.40 10.16
CA ALA A 221 -16.46 9.80 11.56
C ALA A 221 -17.77 10.32 12.16
N ASN A 222 -18.82 10.49 11.36
CA ASN A 222 -20.07 11.18 11.73
C ASN A 222 -19.82 12.55 12.38
N ARG A 223 -18.93 13.34 11.74
CA ARG A 223 -18.54 14.68 12.20
C ARG A 223 -18.81 15.75 11.15
N PRO A 224 -19.05 17.00 11.54
CA PRO A 224 -19.12 18.12 10.60
C PRO A 224 -17.85 18.24 9.78
N THR A 225 -17.99 18.55 8.49
CA THR A 225 -16.86 18.70 7.57
C THR A 225 -16.21 20.07 7.80
N PRO A 226 -14.93 20.15 8.25
CA PRO A 226 -14.23 21.40 8.42
C PRO A 226 -13.93 22.07 7.06
N ARG A 227 -13.73 23.40 7.08
CA ARG A 227 -13.45 24.20 5.89
C ARG A 227 -11.97 24.60 5.84
N TYR A 228 -11.26 24.21 4.79
CA TYR A 228 -9.90 24.66 4.54
C TYR A 228 -9.92 26.05 3.92
N ILE A 229 -9.30 27.06 4.58
CA ILE A 229 -9.13 28.40 4.02
C ILE A 229 -7.93 28.43 3.05
N PRO A 230 -7.79 29.48 2.19
CA PRO A 230 -6.74 29.52 1.16
C PRO A 230 -5.32 29.28 1.69
N SER A 231 -4.97 29.85 2.86
CA SER A 231 -3.64 29.65 3.45
C SER A 231 -3.36 28.18 3.83
N ALA A 232 -4.37 27.43 4.27
CA ALA A 232 -4.22 25.99 4.54
C ALA A 232 -3.94 25.23 3.23
N MET A 233 -4.65 25.59 2.16
CA MET A 233 -4.48 24.93 0.86
C MET A 233 -3.10 25.19 0.26
N GLU A 234 -2.56 26.42 0.42
CA GLU A 234 -1.20 26.75 -0.01
C GLU A 234 -0.14 25.87 0.67
N VAL A 235 -0.24 25.68 2.00
CA VAL A 235 0.67 24.81 2.74
C VAL A 235 0.57 23.36 2.24
N LEU A 236 -0.65 22.86 2.06
CA LEU A 236 -0.90 21.50 1.56
C LEU A 236 -0.31 21.27 0.16
N CYS A 237 -0.43 22.26 -0.74
CA CYS A 237 0.12 22.16 -2.10
C CYS A 237 1.66 22.26 -2.15
N ARG A 238 2.30 22.97 -1.19
CA ARG A 238 3.77 23.08 -1.13
C ARG A 238 4.45 21.86 -0.51
N HIS A 239 3.72 21.07 0.24
CA HIS A 239 4.30 19.92 0.96
C HIS A 239 4.68 18.80 -0.02
N HIS A 240 5.81 18.12 0.26
CA HIS A 240 6.37 17.06 -0.62
C HIS A 240 5.66 15.69 -0.50
N TRP A 241 4.89 15.48 0.53
CA TRP A 241 4.12 14.26 0.77
C TRP A 241 4.94 12.97 0.65
N PRO A 242 5.98 12.74 1.49
CA PRO A 242 6.79 11.52 1.42
C PRO A 242 5.96 10.24 1.62
N GLY A 243 4.85 10.28 2.38
CA GLY A 243 3.88 9.20 2.52
C GLY A 243 2.72 9.27 1.53
N ASN A 244 2.80 10.14 0.51
CA ASN A 244 1.84 10.29 -0.58
C ASN A 244 0.38 10.47 -0.09
N VAL A 245 -0.59 9.89 -0.78
CA VAL A 245 -2.03 9.99 -0.44
C VAL A 245 -2.34 9.38 0.93
N ARG A 246 -1.55 8.39 1.40
CA ARG A 246 -1.73 7.82 2.75
C ARG A 246 -1.43 8.84 3.84
N GLU A 247 -0.38 9.62 3.68
CA GLU A 247 -0.02 10.71 4.60
C GLU A 247 -1.08 11.81 4.57
N LEU A 248 -1.46 12.27 3.37
CA LEU A 248 -2.51 13.27 3.18
C LEU A 248 -3.82 12.84 3.86
N LYS A 249 -4.25 11.61 3.66
CA LYS A 249 -5.44 11.04 4.29
C LYS A 249 -5.35 11.05 5.82
N ASN A 250 -4.20 10.69 6.37
CA ASN A 250 -3.99 10.70 7.83
C ASN A 250 -4.00 12.11 8.40
N LEU A 251 -3.44 13.09 7.68
CA LEU A 251 -3.51 14.49 8.05
C LEU A 251 -4.96 14.99 8.05
N VAL A 252 -5.71 14.74 6.98
CA VAL A 252 -7.13 15.13 6.89
C VAL A 252 -7.95 14.52 8.03
N LYS A 253 -7.73 13.24 8.37
CA LYS A 253 -8.38 12.61 9.52
C LYS A 253 -8.08 13.33 10.85
N ARG A 254 -6.82 13.68 11.07
CA ARG A 254 -6.42 14.44 12.28
C ARG A 254 -7.11 15.80 12.32
N MET A 255 -7.17 16.51 11.19
CA MET A 255 -7.87 17.80 11.09
C MET A 255 -9.35 17.67 11.43
N ILE A 256 -10.07 16.68 10.93
CA ILE A 256 -11.48 16.44 11.25
C ILE A 256 -11.69 16.17 12.75
N ILE A 257 -10.74 15.49 13.39
CA ILE A 257 -10.83 15.21 14.84
C ILE A 257 -10.60 16.47 15.66
N MET A 258 -9.64 17.31 15.27
CA MET A 258 -9.23 18.49 16.05
C MET A 258 -10.09 19.72 15.76
N HIS A 259 -10.60 19.88 14.54
CA HIS A 259 -11.34 21.06 14.07
C HIS A 259 -12.76 20.69 13.58
N SER A 260 -13.59 20.18 14.49
CA SER A 260 -14.93 19.68 14.13
C SER A 260 -15.85 20.81 13.64
N GLY A 261 -15.97 20.97 12.31
CA GLY A 261 -16.82 22.00 11.67
C GLY A 261 -16.21 23.40 11.61
N GLU A 262 -15.01 23.62 12.15
CA GLU A 262 -14.32 24.89 12.14
C GLU A 262 -13.51 25.13 10.85
N SER A 263 -13.00 26.36 10.70
CA SER A 263 -12.08 26.70 9.59
C SER A 263 -10.65 26.32 9.96
N ILE A 264 -9.98 25.60 9.04
CA ILE A 264 -8.57 25.19 9.16
C ILE A 264 -7.69 26.22 8.46
N SER A 265 -6.73 26.77 9.18
CA SER A 265 -5.74 27.75 8.68
C SER A 265 -4.42 27.09 8.28
N GLY A 266 -3.53 27.85 7.61
CA GLY A 266 -2.18 27.39 7.28
C GLY A 266 -1.37 26.97 8.50
N LYS A 267 -1.48 27.70 9.60
CA LYS A 267 -0.80 27.38 10.88
C LYS A 267 -1.23 26.03 11.45
N ASP A 268 -2.53 25.69 11.35
CA ASP A 268 -3.04 24.42 11.84
C ASP A 268 -2.45 23.26 11.04
N VAL A 269 -2.29 23.44 9.71
CA VAL A 269 -1.66 22.46 8.84
C VAL A 269 -0.16 22.33 9.14
N GLU A 270 0.58 23.45 9.24
CA GLU A 270 2.03 23.47 9.51
C GLU A 270 2.38 22.69 10.78
N VAL A 271 1.68 22.95 11.89
CA VAL A 271 1.89 22.24 13.17
C VAL A 271 1.76 20.73 13.02
N LEU A 272 0.79 20.24 12.24
CA LEU A 272 0.59 18.82 12.09
C LEU A 272 1.52 18.16 11.04
N VAL A 273 1.95 18.91 10.04
CA VAL A 273 2.93 18.46 9.06
C VAL A 273 4.31 18.34 9.71
N GLU A 274 4.76 19.34 10.46
CA GLU A 274 6.04 19.32 11.19
C GLU A 274 6.09 18.21 12.24
N SER A 275 5.02 18.04 13.02
CA SER A 275 4.92 16.96 14.00
C SER A 275 4.93 15.56 13.35
N GLY A 276 4.43 15.45 12.12
CA GLY A 276 4.47 14.20 11.34
C GLY A 276 5.88 13.86 10.81
N GLN A 277 6.67 14.86 10.45
CA GLN A 277 8.06 14.66 9.99
C GLN A 277 8.98 14.19 11.12
N SER A 278 8.71 14.62 12.36
CA SER A 278 9.46 14.15 13.54
C SER A 278 9.31 12.64 13.80
N ASN A 279 8.28 12.00 13.25
CA ASN A 279 7.99 10.56 13.42
C ASN A 279 8.43 9.67 12.23
N THR A 280 8.81 10.26 11.09
CA THR A 280 9.25 9.49 9.89
C THR A 280 10.77 9.49 9.71
N GLY A 281 11.49 10.38 10.41
CA GLY A 281 12.91 10.18 10.64
C GLY A 281 13.06 9.00 11.61
N ILE A 282 13.57 7.88 11.15
CA ILE A 282 14.34 6.99 12.01
C ILE A 282 15.48 7.88 12.53
N ARG A 283 15.24 8.60 13.64
CA ARG A 283 16.33 9.07 14.45
C ARG A 283 17.08 7.78 14.75
N GLU A 284 18.28 7.70 14.23
CA GLU A 284 19.22 6.69 14.64
C GLU A 284 19.35 6.86 16.17
N TYR A 285 18.58 6.05 16.91
CA TYR A 285 18.65 6.00 18.37
C TYR A 285 19.91 5.27 18.81
N SER A 286 21.01 5.43 18.05
CA SER A 286 22.32 5.03 18.54
C SER A 286 22.76 6.07 19.58
N LEU A 287 23.32 5.60 20.69
CA LEU A 287 23.88 6.46 21.72
C LEU A 287 24.86 7.46 21.08
N ALA A 288 25.64 7.03 20.10
CA ALA A 288 26.58 7.84 19.34
C ALA A 288 25.93 8.99 18.57
N ALA A 289 24.76 8.78 17.92
CA ALA A 289 24.04 9.84 17.21
C ALA A 289 23.43 10.87 18.20
N ALA A 290 22.94 10.41 19.34
CA ALA A 290 22.43 11.30 20.40
C ALA A 290 23.56 12.14 21.02
N GLU A 291 24.73 11.55 21.25
CA GLU A 291 25.94 12.25 21.74
C GLU A 291 26.42 13.28 20.73
N GLN A 292 26.52 12.91 19.44
CA GLN A 292 26.93 13.83 18.38
C GLN A 292 25.99 15.05 18.30
N GLN A 293 24.69 14.84 18.27
CA GLN A 293 23.71 15.91 18.20
C GLN A 293 23.75 16.82 19.46
N HIS A 294 24.01 16.23 20.62
CA HIS A 294 24.19 16.99 21.85
C HIS A 294 25.45 17.85 21.82
N ILE A 295 26.57 17.31 21.35
CA ILE A 295 27.84 18.03 21.16
C ILE A 295 27.66 19.17 20.16
N GLU A 296 27.02 18.96 19.00
CA GLU A 296 26.78 19.99 18.01
C GLU A 296 25.91 21.13 18.58
N THR A 297 24.88 20.78 19.36
CA THR A 297 24.00 21.78 20.01
C THR A 297 24.76 22.64 21.01
N VAL A 298 25.65 22.05 21.79
CA VAL A 298 26.48 22.76 22.77
C VAL A 298 27.55 23.61 22.09
N LEU A 299 28.16 23.13 20.99
CA LEU A 299 29.09 23.91 20.18
C LEU A 299 28.44 25.14 19.56
N ALA A 300 27.22 25.00 19.03
CA ALA A 300 26.46 26.13 18.53
C ALA A 300 26.17 27.18 19.62
N ARG A 301 25.79 26.75 20.83
CA ARG A 301 25.58 27.64 22.01
C ARG A 301 26.82 28.37 22.47
N THR A 302 27.99 27.76 22.31
CA THR A 302 29.29 28.35 22.73
C THR A 302 29.99 29.07 21.58
N ASN A 303 29.31 29.31 20.45
CA ASN A 303 29.89 29.89 19.21
C ASN A 303 31.22 29.24 18.80
N GLY A 304 31.30 27.89 18.92
CA GLY A 304 32.48 27.11 18.56
C GLY A 304 33.62 27.12 19.59
N ARG A 305 33.44 27.74 20.78
CA ARG A 305 34.45 27.71 21.83
C ARG A 305 34.54 26.33 22.50
N LEU A 306 35.67 25.66 22.36
CA LEU A 306 35.91 24.33 22.93
C LEU A 306 36.28 24.38 24.39
N GLY A 307 37.20 25.28 24.79
CA GLY A 307 37.83 25.32 26.13
C GLY A 307 37.45 26.55 26.96
N GLY A 308 37.86 26.53 28.25
CA GLY A 308 37.57 27.61 29.22
C GLY A 308 36.27 27.43 30.00
N LYS A 309 36.04 28.26 31.04
CA LYS A 309 34.86 28.15 31.94
C LYS A 309 33.50 28.28 31.27
N GLN A 310 33.47 28.81 30.05
CA GLN A 310 32.24 28.97 29.23
C GLN A 310 32.34 28.22 27.88
N GLY A 311 33.28 27.31 27.71
CA GLY A 311 33.44 26.51 26.53
C GLY A 311 32.60 25.24 26.53
N ALA A 312 32.49 24.59 25.36
CA ALA A 312 31.66 23.40 25.16
C ALA A 312 32.07 22.25 26.09
N ALA A 313 33.39 22.06 26.32
CA ALA A 313 33.92 21.01 27.22
C ALA A 313 33.40 21.20 28.67
N ALA A 314 33.36 22.42 29.16
CA ALA A 314 32.86 22.71 30.51
C ALA A 314 31.35 22.44 30.62
N LEU A 315 30.56 22.79 29.60
CA LEU A 315 29.14 22.53 29.56
C LEU A 315 28.80 21.05 29.42
N LEU A 316 29.61 20.31 28.65
CA LEU A 316 29.47 18.86 28.46
C LEU A 316 30.09 18.03 29.61
N ARG A 317 30.75 18.69 30.58
CA ARG A 317 31.49 18.06 31.71
C ARG A 317 32.49 16.99 31.26
N ILE A 318 33.13 17.23 30.13
CA ILE A 318 34.21 16.40 29.62
C ILE A 318 35.56 17.12 29.84
N PRO A 319 36.67 16.38 30.15
CA PRO A 319 37.96 16.96 30.43
C PRO A 319 38.58 17.69 29.23
#